data_456dfc6c4fed095c9dbb139948cfa50e
#
_entry.id   456dfc6c4fed095c9dbb139948cfa50e
#
_cell.length_a   1.000
_cell.length_b   1.000
_cell.length_c   1.000
_cell.angle_alpha   90.00
_cell.angle_beta   90.00
_cell.angle_gamma   90.00
#
_symmetry.space_group_name_H-M   'P 1'
#
loop_
_entity.id
_entity.type
_entity.pdbx_description
1 polymer ?
#
loop_
_entity_poly.entity_id
_entity_poly.type
_entity_poly.pdbx_seq_one_letter_code
_entity_poly.pdbx_strand_id
1 'polypeptide(L)'
;MKSTRKNKPKKNTENNNSTYYFDITSLKEYLKSKIPHLSALDFDIIQTIFGKKQDEYQNLLDNVINEKRSDSIICYGNNNQVLKVFLDNAIKHYSEEIDIKKIEINGYFDTNEEVLLKEICHSLELHTKAGYDNYKKELDNYFLKKTKDDSLIVIYCDYIDHLVHKKKQRLLYTLFELVNKSKNILFIGFTYNYNLMDQMEKRIRSRSSQKTMYINIEDYEDVINGIEKCFNKKYFLDKNEGVNDEENNEINIINNEEKDTDTIGKKFYECLIHEETGDYVNYLKKLVKMGTSIEGILTKIQHHLLLIQIEIGNFRKIKETNKLKNEDLIKIIQKITRDITENERRGYTYNMLLKCTKFQKTLFIGLTSCVSNYTDKVELTHFYNHFKKIAPKYIAKGKRSDFDLILVQKFLEDLNNCNLISIKNDEKYGKVYQLKLPLCEIKKILRKMKENKLLDDEMIKLMDNIR
;
A
#
# COMPACT_ATOMS: atom_id res chain seq x y z
N MET A 1 24.74 -9.04 34.90
CA MET A 1 23.46 -9.49 34.38
C MET A 1 23.71 -10.22 33.06
N LYS A 2 23.59 -11.55 33.05
CA LYS A 2 23.83 -12.39 31.87
C LYS A 2 22.53 -12.48 31.04
N SER A 3 22.59 -11.98 29.83
CA SER A 3 21.48 -12.05 28.84
C SER A 3 21.38 -13.50 28.34
N THR A 4 20.30 -14.17 28.68
CA THR A 4 19.93 -15.48 28.14
C THR A 4 19.35 -15.32 26.75
N ARG A 5 20.15 -15.63 25.73
CA ARG A 5 19.66 -15.81 24.36
C ARG A 5 18.73 -17.03 24.33
N LYS A 6 17.42 -16.79 24.10
CA LYS A 6 16.46 -17.86 23.75
C LYS A 6 16.79 -18.38 22.36
N ASN A 7 17.25 -19.62 22.30
CA ASN A 7 17.39 -20.38 21.07
C ASN A 7 15.99 -20.59 20.45
N LYS A 8 15.74 -19.99 19.28
CA LYS A 8 14.59 -20.36 18.44
C LYS A 8 14.81 -21.80 17.94
N PRO A 9 13.77 -22.66 17.95
CA PRO A 9 13.91 -24.00 17.41
C PRO A 9 14.19 -23.92 15.91
N LYS A 10 15.26 -24.55 15.47
CA LYS A 10 15.53 -24.80 14.04
C LYS A 10 14.40 -25.70 13.51
N LYS A 11 13.54 -25.17 12.65
CA LYS A 11 12.67 -25.98 11.80
C LYS A 11 13.60 -26.80 10.90
N ASN A 12 13.66 -28.11 11.12
CA ASN A 12 14.24 -29.05 10.17
C ASN A 12 13.35 -29.01 8.92
N THR A 13 13.75 -28.25 7.92
CA THR A 13 13.24 -28.38 6.57
C THR A 13 13.89 -29.61 5.96
N GLU A 14 13.22 -30.76 6.08
CA GLU A 14 13.49 -31.88 5.18
C GLU A 14 13.25 -31.40 3.77
N ASN A 15 14.31 -31.32 2.98
CA ASN A 15 14.26 -31.04 1.53
C ASN A 15 13.56 -32.21 0.82
N ASN A 16 12.24 -32.28 0.90
CA ASN A 16 11.45 -33.12 0.04
C ASN A 16 11.28 -32.42 -1.32
N ASN A 17 12.27 -32.51 -2.19
CA ASN A 17 12.17 -32.17 -3.60
C ASN A 17 11.28 -33.18 -4.32
N SER A 18 10.02 -33.34 -3.91
CA SER A 18 9.05 -34.14 -4.62
C SER A 18 8.58 -33.38 -5.85
N THR A 19 8.96 -33.87 -7.04
CA THR A 19 8.44 -33.35 -8.30
C THR A 19 6.97 -33.73 -8.41
N TYR A 20 6.08 -32.74 -8.47
CA TYR A 20 4.65 -32.93 -8.70
C TYR A 20 4.18 -32.11 -9.91
N TYR A 21 3.00 -32.46 -10.41
CA TYR A 21 2.42 -31.86 -11.60
C TYR A 21 1.11 -31.21 -11.26
N PHE A 22 0.87 -30.06 -11.86
CA PHE A 22 -0.43 -29.40 -11.88
C PHE A 22 -1.15 -29.72 -13.17
N ASP A 23 -2.45 -30.06 -13.09
CA ASP A 23 -3.33 -29.95 -14.25
C ASP A 23 -3.56 -28.47 -14.52
N ILE A 24 -3.33 -28.05 -15.75
CA ILE A 24 -3.32 -26.63 -16.12
C ILE A 24 -4.71 -26.04 -16.12
N THR A 25 -5.70 -26.80 -16.56
CA THR A 25 -7.08 -26.35 -16.58
C THR A 25 -7.53 -26.08 -15.16
N SER A 26 -7.35 -27.06 -14.26
CA SER A 26 -7.70 -26.92 -12.85
C SER A 26 -6.93 -25.80 -12.15
N LEU A 27 -5.63 -25.62 -12.43
CA LEU A 27 -4.84 -24.52 -11.87
C LEU A 27 -5.34 -23.14 -12.35
N LYS A 28 -5.70 -23.00 -13.63
CA LYS A 28 -6.25 -21.75 -14.16
C LYS A 28 -7.62 -21.42 -13.58
N GLU A 29 -8.49 -22.40 -13.46
CA GLU A 29 -9.80 -22.23 -12.84
C GLU A 29 -9.67 -21.86 -11.37
N TYR A 30 -8.77 -22.54 -10.65
CA TYR A 30 -8.43 -22.20 -9.28
C TYR A 30 -7.94 -20.75 -9.16
N LEU A 31 -6.97 -20.30 -9.95
CA LEU A 31 -6.49 -18.91 -9.93
C LEU A 31 -7.60 -17.93 -10.28
N LYS A 32 -8.42 -18.24 -11.29
CA LYS A 32 -9.55 -17.42 -11.69
C LYS A 32 -10.57 -17.25 -10.55
N SER A 33 -10.82 -18.29 -9.77
CA SER A 33 -11.72 -18.24 -8.63
C SER A 33 -11.14 -17.46 -7.45
N LYS A 34 -9.82 -17.48 -7.23
CA LYS A 34 -9.16 -16.84 -6.07
C LYS A 34 -8.85 -15.36 -6.25
N ILE A 35 -8.49 -14.93 -7.46
CA ILE A 35 -8.09 -13.54 -7.74
C ILE A 35 -9.12 -12.51 -7.28
N PRO A 36 -10.44 -12.66 -7.53
CA PRO A 36 -11.44 -11.69 -7.08
C PRO A 36 -11.55 -11.57 -5.56
N HIS A 37 -11.26 -12.67 -4.83
CA HIS A 37 -11.40 -12.75 -3.37
C HIS A 37 -10.19 -12.21 -2.60
N LEU A 38 -9.07 -11.95 -3.26
CA LEU A 38 -7.94 -11.23 -2.67
C LEU A 38 -8.27 -9.73 -2.51
N SER A 39 -9.37 -9.45 -1.85
CA SER A 39 -9.84 -8.09 -1.60
C SER A 39 -9.38 -7.60 -0.23
N ALA A 40 -9.06 -6.32 -0.11
CA ALA A 40 -8.78 -5.67 1.16
C ALA A 40 -9.99 -5.62 2.10
N LEU A 41 -11.13 -6.13 1.66
CA LEU A 41 -12.37 -6.20 2.45
C LEU A 41 -12.61 -7.60 3.02
N ASP A 42 -11.76 -8.60 2.73
CA ASP A 42 -11.86 -9.93 3.35
C ASP A 42 -11.44 -9.84 4.82
N PHE A 43 -12.42 -10.07 5.71
CA PHE A 43 -12.23 -9.95 7.14
C PHE A 43 -11.18 -10.92 7.69
N ASP A 44 -11.08 -12.13 7.16
CA ASP A 44 -10.13 -13.14 7.65
C ASP A 44 -8.69 -12.74 7.32
N ILE A 45 -8.48 -12.11 6.16
CA ILE A 45 -7.17 -11.55 5.79
C ILE A 45 -6.81 -10.41 6.73
N ILE A 46 -7.74 -9.47 6.93
CA ILE A 46 -7.55 -8.31 7.79
C ILE A 46 -7.30 -8.75 9.24
N GLN A 47 -8.09 -9.68 9.75
CA GLN A 47 -7.92 -10.22 11.10
C GLN A 47 -6.57 -10.91 11.28
N THR A 48 -6.07 -11.59 10.26
CA THR A 48 -4.75 -12.23 10.32
C THR A 48 -3.63 -11.20 10.43
N ILE A 49 -3.72 -10.11 9.66
CA ILE A 49 -2.67 -9.09 9.57
C ILE A 49 -2.76 -8.09 10.73
N PHE A 50 -3.97 -7.75 11.14
CA PHE A 50 -4.22 -6.67 12.11
C PHE A 50 -4.95 -7.13 13.38
N GLY A 51 -4.98 -8.44 13.69
CA GLY A 51 -5.78 -8.98 14.81
C GLY A 51 -5.54 -8.28 16.14
N LYS A 52 -4.28 -7.99 16.48
CA LYS A 52 -3.94 -7.24 17.70
C LYS A 52 -4.56 -5.83 17.72
N LYS A 53 -4.63 -5.16 16.57
CA LYS A 53 -5.25 -3.84 16.45
C LYS A 53 -6.76 -3.91 16.50
N GLN A 54 -7.33 -5.00 16.01
CA GLN A 54 -8.75 -5.29 16.18
C GLN A 54 -9.10 -5.46 17.66
N ASP A 55 -8.29 -6.21 18.43
CA ASP A 55 -8.51 -6.39 19.87
C ASP A 55 -8.41 -5.05 20.62
N GLU A 56 -7.42 -4.20 20.30
CA GLU A 56 -7.30 -2.85 20.86
C GLU A 56 -8.57 -2.01 20.57
N TYR A 57 -9.08 -2.10 19.35
CA TYR A 57 -10.26 -1.38 18.92
C TYR A 57 -11.53 -1.92 19.59
N GLN A 58 -11.66 -3.24 19.70
CA GLN A 58 -12.75 -3.90 20.39
C GLN A 58 -12.81 -3.48 21.87
N ASN A 59 -11.69 -3.52 22.57
CA ASN A 59 -11.58 -3.07 23.95
C ASN A 59 -11.99 -1.60 24.13
N LEU A 60 -11.71 -0.74 23.13
CA LEU A 60 -12.16 0.65 23.15
C LEU A 60 -13.69 0.75 23.09
N LEU A 61 -14.32 -0.01 22.19
CA LEU A 61 -15.78 -0.07 22.05
C LEU A 61 -16.43 -0.63 23.33
N ASP A 62 -15.88 -1.72 23.86
CA ASP A 62 -16.36 -2.32 25.12
C ASP A 62 -16.37 -1.33 26.27
N ASN A 63 -15.30 -0.54 26.39
CA ASN A 63 -15.22 0.49 27.44
C ASN A 63 -16.27 1.59 27.24
N VAL A 64 -16.49 2.06 25.98
CA VAL A 64 -17.50 3.07 25.70
C VAL A 64 -18.92 2.56 25.99
N ILE A 65 -19.21 1.31 25.62
CA ILE A 65 -20.51 0.68 25.81
C ILE A 65 -20.76 0.40 27.29
N ASN A 66 -19.83 -0.28 27.96
CA ASN A 66 -20.01 -0.73 29.35
C ASN A 66 -19.97 0.42 30.35
N GLU A 67 -19.07 1.40 30.13
CA GLU A 67 -18.95 2.54 31.04
C GLU A 67 -19.95 3.67 30.71
N LYS A 68 -20.68 3.56 29.60
CA LYS A 68 -21.57 4.61 29.06
C LYS A 68 -20.89 5.99 29.00
N ARG A 69 -19.60 5.97 28.65
CA ARG A 69 -18.79 7.19 28.52
C ARG A 69 -18.46 7.41 27.05
N SER A 70 -18.49 8.67 26.66
CA SER A 70 -18.00 9.05 25.34
C SER A 70 -16.49 9.05 25.29
N ASP A 71 -15.93 8.75 24.13
CA ASP A 71 -14.48 8.76 23.91
C ASP A 71 -14.14 9.23 22.50
N SER A 72 -12.86 9.54 22.30
CA SER A 72 -12.34 9.89 20.97
C SER A 72 -10.99 9.22 20.74
N ILE A 73 -10.74 8.79 19.52
CA ILE A 73 -9.47 8.19 19.11
C ILE A 73 -9.04 8.77 17.76
N ILE A 74 -7.75 9.03 17.62
CA ILE A 74 -7.14 9.40 16.34
C ILE A 74 -6.34 8.20 15.83
N CYS A 75 -6.70 7.73 14.65
CA CYS A 75 -6.07 6.61 13.98
C CYS A 75 -5.12 7.11 12.90
N TYR A 76 -3.87 6.67 12.96
CA TYR A 76 -2.82 7.03 12.03
C TYR A 76 -2.45 5.85 11.14
N GLY A 77 -2.19 6.12 9.87
CA GLY A 77 -1.69 5.10 8.97
C GLY A 77 -2.23 5.25 7.55
N ASN A 78 -2.05 4.23 6.75
CA ASN A 78 -2.47 4.18 5.36
C ASN A 78 -3.51 3.08 5.06
N ASN A 79 -4.15 2.56 6.11
CA ASN A 79 -5.08 1.44 6.04
C ASN A 79 -6.48 1.82 6.60
N ASN A 80 -7.06 2.93 6.12
CA ASN A 80 -8.37 3.41 6.58
C ASN A 80 -9.50 2.40 6.32
N GLN A 81 -9.43 1.61 5.25
CA GLN A 81 -10.42 0.57 4.96
C GLN A 81 -10.44 -0.51 6.04
N VAL A 82 -9.28 -0.84 6.64
CA VAL A 82 -9.19 -1.79 7.77
C VAL A 82 -10.03 -1.31 8.94
N LEU A 83 -9.96 -0.02 9.29
CA LEU A 83 -10.79 0.54 10.36
C LEU A 83 -12.28 0.46 10.05
N LYS A 84 -12.68 0.71 8.80
CA LYS A 84 -14.09 0.57 8.40
C LYS A 84 -14.57 -0.86 8.57
N VAL A 85 -13.76 -1.84 8.15
CA VAL A 85 -14.09 -3.27 8.33
C VAL A 85 -14.19 -3.63 9.80
N PHE A 86 -13.29 -3.15 10.67
CA PHE A 86 -13.38 -3.38 12.11
C PHE A 86 -14.66 -2.77 12.70
N LEU A 87 -14.98 -1.53 12.31
CA LEU A 87 -16.19 -0.84 12.76
C LEU A 87 -17.45 -1.59 12.33
N ASP A 88 -17.55 -1.99 11.06
CA ASP A 88 -18.71 -2.69 10.53
C ASP A 88 -18.93 -4.05 11.22
N ASN A 89 -17.84 -4.77 11.50
CA ASN A 89 -17.92 -6.03 12.25
C ASN A 89 -18.30 -5.83 13.71
N ALA A 90 -17.73 -4.80 14.35
CA ALA A 90 -18.11 -4.47 15.73
C ALA A 90 -19.58 -4.05 15.83
N ILE A 91 -20.07 -3.23 14.89
CA ILE A 91 -21.47 -2.85 14.82
C ILE A 91 -22.36 -4.10 14.68
N LYS A 92 -22.02 -5.04 13.80
CA LYS A 92 -22.76 -6.29 13.66
C LYS A 92 -22.79 -7.11 14.94
N HIS A 93 -21.66 -7.18 15.65
CA HIS A 93 -21.56 -7.94 16.90
C HIS A 93 -22.47 -7.38 18.00
N TYR A 94 -22.51 -6.04 18.14
CA TYR A 94 -23.32 -5.39 19.16
C TYR A 94 -24.74 -5.02 18.74
N SER A 95 -25.07 -5.12 17.45
CA SER A 95 -26.40 -4.71 16.92
C SER A 95 -27.58 -5.48 17.49
N GLU A 96 -27.36 -6.67 18.07
CA GLU A 96 -28.37 -7.46 18.75
C GLU A 96 -28.68 -6.94 20.18
N GLU A 97 -27.71 -6.21 20.78
CA GLU A 97 -27.80 -5.76 22.16
C GLU A 97 -28.05 -4.24 22.27
N ILE A 98 -27.49 -3.46 21.33
CA ILE A 98 -27.49 -2.01 21.42
C ILE A 98 -27.77 -1.40 20.05
N ASP A 99 -28.61 -0.37 20.01
CA ASP A 99 -28.80 0.45 18.80
C ASP A 99 -27.56 1.29 18.55
N ILE A 100 -26.88 1.06 17.41
CA ILE A 100 -25.65 1.78 17.02
C ILE A 100 -25.93 2.61 15.77
N LYS A 101 -25.86 3.93 15.92
CA LYS A 101 -25.96 4.88 14.80
C LYS A 101 -24.55 5.25 14.30
N LYS A 102 -24.21 4.81 13.09
CA LYS A 102 -22.93 5.14 12.43
C LYS A 102 -23.11 6.39 11.58
N ILE A 103 -22.24 7.38 11.77
CA ILE A 103 -22.17 8.61 10.98
C ILE A 103 -20.79 8.67 10.35
N GLU A 104 -20.71 8.69 9.02
CA GLU A 104 -19.46 8.85 8.29
C GLU A 104 -19.35 10.26 7.73
N ILE A 105 -18.22 10.94 8.00
CA ILE A 105 -17.87 12.22 7.42
C ILE A 105 -16.50 12.13 6.74
N ASN A 106 -16.32 12.88 5.66
CA ASN A 106 -15.08 12.87 4.90
C ASN A 106 -14.52 14.30 4.80
N GLY A 107 -13.42 14.57 5.52
CA GLY A 107 -12.79 15.89 5.56
C GLY A 107 -12.17 16.33 4.23
N TYR A 108 -11.92 15.41 3.29
CA TYR A 108 -11.34 15.72 2.00
C TYR A 108 -12.37 16.28 1.01
N PHE A 109 -13.54 15.63 0.91
CA PHE A 109 -14.56 16.02 -0.05
C PHE A 109 -15.35 17.26 0.40
N ASP A 110 -15.63 17.34 1.70
CA ASP A 110 -16.43 18.40 2.25
C ASP A 110 -15.56 19.50 2.86
N THR A 111 -15.37 20.55 2.10
CA THR A 111 -14.55 21.68 2.52
C THR A 111 -15.27 22.65 3.45
N ASN A 112 -16.60 22.60 3.54
CA ASN A 112 -17.40 23.50 4.35
C ASN A 112 -17.84 22.82 5.66
N GLU A 113 -17.38 23.35 6.80
CA GLU A 113 -17.73 22.85 8.13
C GLU A 113 -19.23 22.87 8.43
N GLU A 114 -19.98 23.81 7.84
CA GLU A 114 -21.44 23.88 7.97
C GLU A 114 -22.14 22.73 7.24
N VAL A 115 -21.63 22.33 6.05
CA VAL A 115 -22.16 21.19 5.30
C VAL A 115 -21.96 19.91 6.08
N LEU A 116 -20.77 19.68 6.63
CA LEU A 116 -20.49 18.51 7.46
C LEU A 116 -21.38 18.47 8.72
N LEU A 117 -21.60 19.61 9.36
CA LEU A 117 -22.48 19.66 10.51
C LEU A 117 -23.95 19.37 10.14
N LYS A 118 -24.39 19.85 8.95
CA LYS A 118 -25.70 19.53 8.38
C LYS A 118 -25.84 18.05 8.11
N GLU A 119 -24.82 17.38 7.56
CA GLU A 119 -24.82 15.94 7.31
C GLU A 119 -24.96 15.14 8.61
N ILE A 120 -24.23 15.54 9.67
CA ILE A 120 -24.36 14.91 10.98
C ILE A 120 -25.80 15.07 11.49
N CYS A 121 -26.40 16.28 11.41
CA CYS A 121 -27.77 16.50 11.79
C CYS A 121 -28.75 15.66 10.98
N HIS A 122 -28.54 15.56 9.66
CA HIS A 122 -29.39 14.78 8.79
C HIS A 122 -29.31 13.27 9.10
N SER A 123 -28.11 12.75 9.36
CA SER A 123 -27.91 11.35 9.78
C SER A 123 -28.58 11.02 11.12
N LEU A 124 -28.80 12.03 11.93
CA LEU A 124 -29.54 11.93 13.21
C LEU A 124 -31.03 12.29 13.07
N GLU A 125 -31.53 12.48 11.83
CA GLU A 125 -32.93 12.88 11.53
C GLU A 125 -33.34 14.20 12.19
N LEU A 126 -32.39 15.12 12.42
CA LEU A 126 -32.65 16.41 13.03
C LEU A 126 -33.02 17.45 11.96
N HIS A 127 -34.16 18.09 12.15
CA HIS A 127 -34.65 19.12 11.26
C HIS A 127 -34.43 20.51 11.86
N THR A 128 -33.60 21.33 11.24
CA THR A 128 -33.29 22.67 11.73
C THR A 128 -33.11 23.65 10.57
N LYS A 129 -33.19 24.97 10.89
CA LYS A 129 -32.89 26.04 9.94
C LYS A 129 -31.39 25.99 9.55
N ALA A 130 -31.10 26.38 8.30
CA ALA A 130 -29.73 26.51 7.84
C ALA A 130 -28.90 27.44 8.72
N GLY A 131 -27.62 27.16 8.84
CA GLY A 131 -26.65 27.95 9.58
C GLY A 131 -25.89 27.13 10.63
N TYR A 132 -24.58 27.31 10.69
CA TYR A 132 -23.66 26.55 11.57
C TYR A 132 -24.14 26.55 13.03
N ASP A 133 -24.52 27.74 13.56
CA ASP A 133 -24.89 27.89 14.97
C ASP A 133 -26.26 27.23 15.27
N ASN A 134 -27.16 27.15 14.28
CA ASN A 134 -28.43 26.46 14.40
C ASN A 134 -28.21 24.95 14.45
N TYR A 135 -27.37 24.38 13.53
CA TYR A 135 -27.00 22.97 13.55
C TYR A 135 -26.31 22.57 14.86
N LYS A 136 -25.36 23.40 15.32
CA LYS A 136 -24.68 23.19 16.60
C LYS A 136 -25.65 23.12 17.76
N LYS A 137 -26.55 24.14 17.86
CA LYS A 137 -27.55 24.19 18.91
C LYS A 137 -28.47 22.99 18.93
N GLU A 138 -28.87 22.53 17.73
CA GLU A 138 -29.75 21.35 17.64
C GLU A 138 -29.04 20.07 18.06
N LEU A 139 -27.78 19.92 17.69
CA LEU A 139 -26.95 18.80 18.16
C LEU A 139 -26.75 18.85 19.68
N ASP A 140 -26.42 20.00 20.24
CA ASP A 140 -26.32 20.18 21.70
C ASP A 140 -27.62 19.79 22.40
N ASN A 141 -28.78 20.23 21.90
CA ASN A 141 -30.10 19.89 22.43
C ASN A 141 -30.39 18.37 22.32
N TYR A 142 -30.08 17.76 21.19
CA TYR A 142 -30.27 16.33 20.96
C TYR A 142 -29.48 15.51 21.98
N PHE A 143 -28.19 15.79 22.14
CA PHE A 143 -27.32 15.07 23.05
C PHE A 143 -27.63 15.33 24.52
N LEU A 144 -28.11 16.50 24.89
CA LEU A 144 -28.57 16.81 26.25
C LEU A 144 -29.85 16.03 26.60
N LYS A 145 -30.76 15.85 25.64
CA LYS A 145 -32.00 15.09 25.85
C LYS A 145 -31.78 13.58 25.87
N LYS A 146 -30.73 13.09 25.22
CA LYS A 146 -30.40 11.67 25.01
C LYS A 146 -29.94 10.92 26.27
N THR A 147 -29.92 11.53 27.45
CA THR A 147 -29.45 10.91 28.70
C THR A 147 -30.16 9.62 29.12
N LYS A 148 -31.26 9.20 28.43
CA LYS A 148 -32.05 8.01 28.74
C LYS A 148 -31.96 6.89 27.69
N ASP A 149 -31.46 7.16 26.50
CA ASP A 149 -31.34 6.14 25.44
C ASP A 149 -30.01 5.42 25.51
N ASP A 150 -30.03 4.11 25.48
CA ASP A 150 -28.82 3.25 25.48
C ASP A 150 -28.14 3.17 24.09
N SER A 151 -28.60 3.93 23.09
CA SER A 151 -28.01 3.91 21.74
C SER A 151 -26.61 4.55 21.72
N LEU A 152 -25.65 3.90 21.01
CA LEU A 152 -24.32 4.41 20.77
C LEU A 152 -24.27 5.19 19.45
N ILE A 153 -23.64 6.35 19.44
CA ILE A 153 -23.37 7.10 18.21
C ILE A 153 -21.87 7.00 17.90
N VAL A 154 -21.54 6.45 16.75
CA VAL A 154 -20.17 6.39 16.25
C VAL A 154 -20.01 7.38 15.11
N ILE A 155 -19.15 8.38 15.31
CA ILE A 155 -18.81 9.37 14.29
C ILE A 155 -17.43 9.01 13.74
N TYR A 156 -17.39 8.53 12.50
CA TYR A 156 -16.17 8.22 11.78
C TYR A 156 -15.80 9.38 10.85
N CYS A 157 -14.62 9.97 11.05
CA CYS A 157 -14.11 11.09 10.26
C CYS A 157 -12.88 10.65 9.47
N ASP A 158 -13.05 10.42 8.16
CA ASP A 158 -11.94 10.15 7.26
C ASP A 158 -11.23 11.47 6.88
N TYR A 159 -9.91 11.45 6.71
CA TYR A 159 -9.09 12.62 6.38
C TYR A 159 -9.28 13.81 7.34
N ILE A 160 -9.26 13.55 8.63
CA ILE A 160 -9.43 14.57 9.67
C ILE A 160 -8.41 15.71 9.57
N ASP A 161 -7.22 15.47 9.00
CA ASP A 161 -6.17 16.48 8.77
C ASP A 161 -6.65 17.64 7.89
N HIS A 162 -7.54 17.41 6.93
CA HIS A 162 -8.13 18.47 6.13
C HIS A 162 -9.00 19.43 6.95
N LEU A 163 -9.58 18.96 8.04
CA LEU A 163 -10.33 19.80 8.97
C LEU A 163 -9.39 20.62 9.88
N VAL A 164 -8.18 20.11 10.14
CA VAL A 164 -7.17 20.82 10.95
C VAL A 164 -6.54 21.97 10.19
N HIS A 165 -6.39 21.88 8.88
CA HIS A 165 -5.80 22.95 8.05
C HIS A 165 -6.69 24.21 7.94
N LYS A 166 -7.91 24.17 8.43
CA LYS A 166 -8.82 25.33 8.40
C LYS A 166 -8.48 26.35 9.48
N LYS A 167 -8.63 27.64 9.15
CA LYS A 167 -8.22 28.75 10.04
C LYS A 167 -8.87 28.73 11.43
N LYS A 168 -10.06 28.18 11.60
CA LYS A 168 -10.81 28.23 12.87
C LYS A 168 -11.08 26.85 13.49
N GLN A 169 -10.89 25.77 12.78
CA GLN A 169 -11.12 24.39 13.24
C GLN A 169 -12.43 24.23 14.07
N ARG A 170 -13.49 24.97 13.69
CA ARG A 170 -14.74 25.08 14.48
C ARG A 170 -15.47 23.75 14.61
N LEU A 171 -15.49 22.97 13.52
CA LEU A 171 -16.15 21.67 13.50
C LEU A 171 -15.48 20.70 14.47
N LEU A 172 -14.15 20.59 14.42
CA LEU A 172 -13.40 19.72 15.34
C LEU A 172 -13.62 20.13 16.80
N TYR A 173 -13.62 21.43 17.06
CA TYR A 173 -13.94 21.95 18.40
C TYR A 173 -15.32 21.49 18.84
N THR A 174 -16.34 21.62 17.97
CA THR A 174 -17.73 21.23 18.27
C THR A 174 -17.83 19.72 18.50
N LEU A 175 -17.19 18.87 17.65
CA LEU A 175 -17.24 17.43 17.80
C LEU A 175 -16.58 16.95 19.09
N PHE A 176 -15.37 17.44 19.42
CA PHE A 176 -14.72 17.08 20.68
C PHE A 176 -15.43 17.65 21.91
N GLU A 177 -16.08 18.83 21.78
CA GLU A 177 -16.93 19.38 22.84
C GLU A 177 -18.15 18.48 23.08
N LEU A 178 -18.80 17.97 22.02
CA LEU A 178 -19.91 17.04 22.12
C LEU A 178 -19.49 15.72 22.81
N VAL A 179 -18.35 15.14 22.39
CA VAL A 179 -17.79 13.94 23.04
C VAL A 179 -17.59 14.15 24.54
N ASN A 180 -17.06 15.31 24.96
CA ASN A 180 -16.80 15.57 26.37
C ASN A 180 -18.04 15.86 27.21
N LYS A 181 -19.11 16.38 26.61
CA LYS A 181 -20.33 16.77 27.31
C LYS A 181 -21.43 15.70 27.31
N SER A 182 -21.36 14.79 26.35
CA SER A 182 -22.40 13.80 26.10
C SER A 182 -21.98 12.40 26.56
N LYS A 183 -22.92 11.47 26.53
CA LYS A 183 -22.69 10.05 26.81
C LYS A 183 -22.91 9.25 25.53
N ASN A 184 -22.26 8.09 25.45
CA ASN A 184 -22.45 7.14 24.37
C ASN A 184 -22.11 7.72 22.98
N ILE A 185 -21.03 8.51 22.88
CA ILE A 185 -20.46 8.95 21.60
C ILE A 185 -19.05 8.42 21.48
N LEU A 186 -18.74 7.78 20.36
CA LEU A 186 -17.38 7.45 19.98
C LEU A 186 -17.00 8.25 18.72
N PHE A 187 -15.99 9.11 18.83
CA PHE A 187 -15.42 9.81 17.69
C PHE A 187 -14.13 9.11 17.25
N ILE A 188 -14.06 8.74 15.97
CA ILE A 188 -12.91 8.10 15.36
C ILE A 188 -12.42 8.99 14.22
N GLY A 189 -11.25 9.61 14.38
CA GLY A 189 -10.60 10.37 13.32
C GLY A 189 -9.49 9.56 12.65
N PHE A 190 -9.48 9.50 11.31
CA PHE A 190 -8.42 8.84 10.56
C PHE A 190 -7.58 9.84 9.77
N THR A 191 -6.26 9.68 9.79
CA THR A 191 -5.30 10.55 9.09
C THR A 191 -4.04 9.82 8.64
N TYR A 192 -3.47 10.32 7.54
CA TYR A 192 -2.12 9.96 7.09
C TYR A 192 -1.02 10.86 7.69
N ASN A 193 -1.43 11.95 8.37
CA ASN A 193 -0.52 12.96 8.88
C ASN A 193 -0.14 12.67 10.34
N TYR A 194 1.04 12.11 10.56
CA TYR A 194 1.55 11.78 11.90
C TYR A 194 1.76 12.99 12.81
N ASN A 195 1.82 14.20 12.26
CA ASN A 195 1.97 15.45 13.03
C ASN A 195 0.63 16.17 13.27
N LEU A 196 -0.50 15.47 13.11
CA LEU A 196 -1.84 16.06 13.22
C LEU A 196 -2.05 16.77 14.55
N MET A 197 -1.67 16.14 15.67
CA MET A 197 -1.89 16.69 17.02
C MET A 197 -1.16 18.02 17.22
N ASP A 198 0.01 18.21 16.60
CA ASP A 198 0.78 19.47 16.70
C ASP A 198 0.14 20.60 15.88
N GLN A 199 -0.63 20.26 14.86
CA GLN A 199 -1.34 21.19 14.00
C GLN A 199 -2.72 21.58 14.55
N MET A 200 -3.23 20.83 15.52
CA MET A 200 -4.48 21.18 16.22
C MET A 200 -4.29 22.37 17.15
N GLU A 201 -5.29 23.28 17.17
CA GLU A 201 -5.35 24.35 18.14
C GLU A 201 -5.32 23.78 19.57
N LYS A 202 -4.60 24.47 20.51
CA LYS A 202 -4.45 24.04 21.90
C LYS A 202 -5.79 23.71 22.57
N ARG A 203 -6.84 24.50 22.29
CA ARG A 203 -8.19 24.33 22.84
C ARG A 203 -8.87 23.05 22.33
N ILE A 204 -8.54 22.56 21.13
CA ILE A 204 -9.07 21.33 20.56
C ILE A 204 -8.31 20.12 21.11
N ARG A 205 -6.99 20.21 21.08
CA ARG A 205 -6.11 19.18 21.62
C ARG A 205 -6.39 18.86 23.09
N SER A 206 -6.72 19.87 23.91
CA SER A 206 -7.08 19.68 25.32
C SER A 206 -8.45 19.01 25.52
N ARG A 207 -9.29 18.92 24.48
CA ARG A 207 -10.60 18.26 24.52
C ARG A 207 -10.58 16.87 23.90
N SER A 208 -9.60 16.58 23.07
CA SER A 208 -9.40 15.20 22.57
C SER A 208 -8.91 14.32 23.72
N SER A 209 -9.29 13.04 23.73
CA SER A 209 -8.80 12.05 24.71
C SER A 209 -7.29 11.78 24.59
N GLN A 210 -6.67 12.29 23.53
CA GLN A 210 -5.27 12.02 23.14
C GLN A 210 -4.98 10.52 22.91
N LYS A 211 -6.01 9.68 22.82
CA LYS A 211 -5.86 8.28 22.44
C LYS A 211 -5.48 8.18 20.97
N THR A 212 -4.50 7.38 20.68
CA THR A 212 -3.99 7.18 19.32
C THR A 212 -3.86 5.69 19.01
N MET A 213 -4.11 5.35 17.76
CA MET A 213 -3.90 3.99 17.23
C MET A 213 -3.16 4.07 15.90
N TYR A 214 -2.21 3.16 15.68
CA TYR A 214 -1.47 3.10 14.43
C TYR A 214 -1.88 1.86 13.64
N ILE A 215 -2.44 2.07 12.45
CA ILE A 215 -2.94 1.00 11.56
C ILE A 215 -1.94 0.79 10.42
N ASN A 216 -0.78 0.27 10.78
CA ASN A 216 0.28 -0.07 9.84
C ASN A 216 0.54 -1.57 9.87
N ILE A 217 1.00 -2.10 8.76
CA ILE A 217 1.49 -3.48 8.69
C ILE A 217 2.83 -3.51 9.41
N GLU A 218 2.93 -4.28 10.50
CA GLU A 218 4.13 -4.36 11.33
C GLU A 218 5.13 -5.40 10.79
N ASP A 219 4.61 -6.54 10.35
CA ASP A 219 5.45 -7.63 9.83
C ASP A 219 4.95 -8.11 8.46
N TYR A 220 5.90 -8.42 7.57
CA TYR A 220 5.59 -9.04 6.29
C TYR A 220 5.11 -10.49 6.44
N GLU A 221 5.50 -11.18 7.51
CA GLU A 221 5.07 -12.56 7.81
C GLU A 221 3.56 -12.62 8.03
N ASP A 222 2.96 -11.61 8.65
CA ASP A 222 1.52 -11.51 8.84
C ASP A 222 0.79 -11.39 7.49
N VAL A 223 1.38 -10.65 6.54
CA VAL A 223 0.83 -10.55 5.17
C VAL A 223 0.90 -11.90 4.46
N ILE A 224 2.02 -12.61 4.56
CA ILE A 224 2.19 -13.94 3.96
C ILE A 224 1.18 -14.92 4.56
N ASN A 225 1.00 -14.92 5.87
CA ASN A 225 0.02 -15.77 6.57
C ASN A 225 -1.42 -15.43 6.15
N GLY A 226 -1.74 -14.14 5.96
CA GLY A 226 -3.03 -13.70 5.45
C GLY A 226 -3.30 -14.20 4.02
N ILE A 227 -2.29 -14.15 3.15
CA ILE A 227 -2.36 -14.69 1.79
C ILE A 227 -2.54 -16.22 1.83
N GLU A 228 -1.80 -16.92 2.67
CA GLU A 228 -1.92 -18.38 2.84
C GLU A 228 -3.35 -18.78 3.20
N LYS A 229 -3.96 -18.11 4.17
CA LYS A 229 -5.35 -18.35 4.55
C LYS A 229 -6.31 -18.14 3.40
N CYS A 230 -6.10 -17.09 2.59
CA CYS A 230 -6.91 -16.82 1.42
C CYS A 230 -6.82 -17.97 0.39
N PHE A 231 -5.63 -18.51 0.14
CA PHE A 231 -5.46 -19.63 -0.78
C PHE A 231 -6.06 -20.94 -0.25
N ASN A 232 -6.04 -21.12 1.07
CA ASN A 232 -6.58 -22.33 1.71
C ASN A 232 -8.09 -22.23 2.01
N LYS A 233 -8.70 -21.05 1.92
CA LYS A 233 -10.13 -20.84 2.21
C LYS A 233 -10.99 -21.37 1.06
N LYS A 234 -11.99 -22.20 1.40
CA LYS A 234 -13.02 -22.65 0.47
C LYS A 234 -13.99 -21.49 0.21
N TYR A 235 -13.99 -20.95 -0.99
CA TYR A 235 -15.06 -20.08 -1.44
C TYR A 235 -16.11 -20.93 -2.14
N PHE A 236 -17.26 -21.13 -1.49
CA PHE A 236 -18.42 -21.64 -2.17
C PHE A 236 -18.81 -20.60 -3.23
N LEU A 237 -18.71 -20.96 -4.51
CA LEU A 237 -19.40 -20.22 -5.54
C LEU A 237 -20.88 -20.32 -5.18
N ASP A 238 -21.49 -19.20 -4.79
CA ASP A 238 -22.95 -19.11 -4.65
C ASP A 238 -23.56 -19.52 -6.01
N LYS A 239 -23.87 -20.81 -6.12
CA LYS A 239 -24.73 -21.31 -7.18
C LYS A 239 -26.13 -20.85 -6.79
N ASN A 240 -26.57 -19.76 -7.44
CA ASN A 240 -27.93 -19.33 -7.63
C ASN A 240 -28.92 -19.87 -6.59
N GLU A 241 -29.44 -18.96 -5.78
CA GLU A 241 -30.74 -19.14 -5.13
C GLU A 241 -31.78 -19.50 -6.21
N GLY A 242 -32.24 -20.71 -6.17
CA GLY A 242 -33.41 -21.15 -6.89
C GLY A 242 -33.24 -22.36 -7.80
N VAL A 243 -33.05 -23.55 -7.27
CA VAL A 243 -33.63 -24.80 -7.81
C VAL A 243 -33.81 -25.82 -6.66
N ASN A 244 -35.00 -26.40 -6.62
CA ASN A 244 -35.55 -27.28 -5.64
C ASN A 244 -34.77 -28.54 -5.37
N ASP A 245 -34.91 -29.01 -4.15
CA ASP A 245 -34.53 -30.32 -3.64
C ASP A 245 -34.87 -31.44 -4.61
N GLU A 246 -33.84 -32.10 -5.18
CA GLU A 246 -33.87 -33.52 -5.53
C GLU A 246 -32.43 -33.94 -5.98
N GLU A 247 -31.95 -35.02 -5.29
CA GLU A 247 -30.84 -35.92 -5.62
C GLU A 247 -29.59 -35.89 -4.75
N ASN A 248 -29.61 -36.80 -3.79
CA ASN A 248 -28.49 -37.20 -2.91
C ASN A 248 -27.30 -37.88 -3.58
N ASN A 249 -27.21 -37.93 -4.90
CA ASN A 249 -26.09 -38.56 -5.65
C ASN A 249 -25.00 -37.59 -6.11
N GLU A 250 -25.24 -36.26 -6.09
CA GLU A 250 -24.21 -35.26 -6.47
C GLU A 250 -23.21 -34.96 -5.32
N ILE A 251 -23.54 -35.31 -4.08
CA ILE A 251 -22.71 -35.00 -2.90
C ILE A 251 -21.36 -35.73 -2.93
N ASN A 252 -21.28 -36.92 -3.55
CA ASN A 252 -20.04 -37.69 -3.64
C ASN A 252 -19.08 -37.17 -4.73
N ILE A 253 -19.57 -36.53 -5.77
CA ILE A 253 -18.76 -35.92 -6.84
C ILE A 253 -18.19 -34.59 -6.32
N ILE A 254 -18.99 -33.80 -5.61
CA ILE A 254 -18.58 -32.53 -4.99
C ILE A 254 -17.47 -32.76 -3.96
N ASN A 255 -17.54 -33.82 -3.15
CA ASN A 255 -16.52 -34.13 -2.13
C ASN A 255 -15.16 -34.58 -2.71
N ASN A 256 -15.10 -35.09 -3.93
CA ASN A 256 -13.85 -35.46 -4.59
C ASN A 256 -13.22 -34.26 -5.29
N GLU A 257 -13.99 -33.36 -5.91
CA GLU A 257 -13.51 -32.10 -6.48
C GLU A 257 -13.01 -31.13 -5.39
N GLU A 258 -13.64 -31.15 -4.20
CA GLU A 258 -13.24 -30.34 -3.04
C GLU A 258 -11.86 -30.73 -2.48
N LYS A 259 -11.53 -32.05 -2.42
CA LYS A 259 -10.21 -32.51 -1.97
C LYS A 259 -9.10 -32.11 -2.93
N ASP A 260 -9.39 -32.07 -4.23
CA ASP A 260 -8.43 -31.69 -5.25
C ASP A 260 -8.11 -30.19 -5.24
N THR A 261 -9.10 -29.32 -5.01
CA THR A 261 -8.90 -27.87 -4.95
C THR A 261 -8.05 -27.42 -3.76
N ASP A 262 -8.27 -27.99 -2.57
CA ASP A 262 -7.44 -27.72 -1.38
C ASP A 262 -5.99 -28.15 -1.61
N THR A 263 -5.78 -29.27 -2.31
CA THR A 263 -4.45 -29.77 -2.65
C THR A 263 -3.74 -28.86 -3.66
N ILE A 264 -4.47 -28.37 -4.67
CA ILE A 264 -3.93 -27.42 -5.68
C ILE A 264 -3.53 -26.10 -5.02
N GLY A 265 -4.39 -25.55 -4.16
CA GLY A 265 -4.13 -24.31 -3.45
C GLY A 265 -2.87 -24.35 -2.60
N LYS A 266 -2.74 -25.37 -1.79
CA LYS A 266 -1.55 -25.58 -0.94
C LYS A 266 -0.28 -25.74 -1.76
N LYS A 267 -0.29 -26.58 -2.80
CA LYS A 267 0.87 -26.79 -3.68
C LYS A 267 1.25 -25.52 -4.44
N PHE A 268 0.27 -24.75 -4.92
CA PHE A 268 0.53 -23.47 -5.59
C PHE A 268 1.17 -22.47 -4.64
N TYR A 269 0.64 -22.36 -3.41
CA TYR A 269 1.19 -21.47 -2.39
C TYR A 269 2.63 -21.88 -2.03
N GLU A 270 2.91 -23.18 -1.88
CA GLU A 270 4.27 -23.69 -1.67
C GLU A 270 5.22 -23.26 -2.80
N CYS A 271 4.78 -23.31 -4.08
CA CYS A 271 5.57 -22.78 -5.18
C CYS A 271 5.77 -21.27 -5.11
N LEU A 272 4.76 -20.51 -4.65
CA LEU A 272 4.81 -19.05 -4.57
C LEU A 272 5.84 -18.56 -3.54
N ILE A 273 5.97 -19.27 -2.39
CA ILE A 273 6.90 -18.93 -1.29
C ILE A 273 8.19 -19.74 -1.29
N HIS A 274 8.41 -20.61 -2.29
CA HIS A 274 9.58 -21.48 -2.38
C HIS A 274 10.89 -20.66 -2.28
N GLU A 275 11.94 -21.23 -1.67
CA GLU A 275 13.23 -20.55 -1.49
C GLU A 275 13.80 -20.02 -2.81
N GLU A 276 13.64 -20.79 -3.90
CA GLU A 276 14.04 -20.35 -5.24
C GLU A 276 13.21 -19.16 -5.75
N THR A 277 11.95 -18.99 -5.30
CA THR A 277 11.12 -17.81 -5.58
C THR A 277 11.36 -16.66 -4.61
N GLY A 278 12.48 -16.66 -3.91
CA GLY A 278 12.89 -15.62 -2.95
C GLY A 278 12.69 -14.18 -3.47
N ASP A 279 12.72 -13.99 -4.79
CA ASP A 279 12.41 -12.73 -5.44
C ASP A 279 10.98 -12.25 -5.14
N TYR A 280 9.97 -13.15 -5.08
CA TYR A 280 8.58 -12.79 -4.77
C TYR A 280 8.40 -12.40 -3.30
N VAL A 281 8.94 -13.18 -2.39
CA VAL A 281 8.92 -12.88 -0.95
C VAL A 281 9.66 -11.57 -0.67
N ASN A 282 10.82 -11.36 -1.31
CA ASN A 282 11.58 -10.11 -1.19
C ASN A 282 10.81 -8.91 -1.78
N TYR A 283 10.03 -9.12 -2.82
CA TYR A 283 9.15 -8.11 -3.38
C TYR A 283 8.06 -7.71 -2.36
N LEU A 284 7.39 -8.67 -1.72
CA LEU A 284 6.40 -8.40 -0.66
C LEU A 284 7.03 -7.69 0.54
N LYS A 285 8.19 -8.17 1.01
CA LYS A 285 8.97 -7.50 2.08
C LYS A 285 9.26 -6.04 1.76
N LYS A 286 9.61 -5.77 0.50
CA LYS A 286 9.86 -4.40 0.05
C LYS A 286 8.60 -3.55 0.08
N LEU A 287 7.43 -4.07 -0.35
CA LEU A 287 6.16 -3.34 -0.30
C LEU A 287 5.79 -2.95 1.13
N VAL A 288 5.91 -3.88 2.08
CA VAL A 288 5.66 -3.62 3.51
C VAL A 288 6.63 -2.56 4.04
N LYS A 289 7.93 -2.69 3.78
CA LYS A 289 8.94 -1.69 4.20
C LYS A 289 8.73 -0.30 3.60
N MET A 290 8.11 -0.23 2.42
CA MET A 290 7.73 1.05 1.78
C MET A 290 6.45 1.65 2.37
N GLY A 291 5.82 1.00 3.34
CA GLY A 291 4.56 1.44 3.92
C GLY A 291 3.39 1.37 2.93
N THR A 292 3.39 0.41 2.00
CA THR A 292 2.27 0.20 1.09
C THR A 292 1.05 -0.29 1.89
N SER A 293 -0.12 0.28 1.62
CA SER A 293 -1.37 -0.18 2.26
C SER A 293 -1.68 -1.63 1.91
N ILE A 294 -2.44 -2.31 2.76
CA ILE A 294 -2.87 -3.69 2.51
C ILE A 294 -3.62 -3.81 1.18
N GLU A 295 -4.49 -2.85 0.87
CA GLU A 295 -5.18 -2.78 -0.41
C GLU A 295 -4.22 -2.71 -1.59
N GLY A 296 -3.19 -1.84 -1.48
CA GLY A 296 -2.14 -1.73 -2.50
C GLY A 296 -1.34 -3.01 -2.66
N ILE A 297 -1.05 -3.73 -1.56
CA ILE A 297 -0.34 -5.02 -1.59
C ILE A 297 -1.21 -6.09 -2.26
N LEU A 298 -2.47 -6.24 -1.85
CA LEU A 298 -3.39 -7.23 -2.41
C LEU A 298 -3.67 -6.98 -3.89
N THR A 299 -3.84 -5.72 -4.31
CA THR A 299 -3.97 -5.35 -5.73
C THR A 299 -2.74 -5.77 -6.54
N LYS A 300 -1.54 -5.60 -6.00
CA LYS A 300 -0.31 -6.04 -6.66
C LYS A 300 -0.21 -7.56 -6.74
N ILE A 301 -0.64 -8.27 -5.71
CA ILE A 301 -0.72 -9.73 -5.70
C ILE A 301 -1.71 -10.22 -6.75
N GLN A 302 -2.90 -9.63 -6.82
CA GLN A 302 -3.89 -9.95 -7.86
C GLN A 302 -3.29 -9.79 -9.27
N HIS A 303 -2.59 -8.68 -9.50
CA HIS A 303 -1.93 -8.42 -10.78
C HIS A 303 -0.85 -9.47 -11.09
N HIS A 304 -0.04 -9.89 -10.11
CA HIS A 304 0.92 -10.98 -10.26
C HIS A 304 0.24 -12.29 -10.67
N LEU A 305 -0.84 -12.67 -9.96
CA LEU A 305 -1.57 -13.91 -10.23
C LEU A 305 -2.21 -13.91 -11.62
N LEU A 306 -2.74 -12.77 -12.07
CA LEU A 306 -3.25 -12.62 -13.43
C LEU A 306 -2.16 -12.84 -14.48
N LEU A 307 -0.97 -12.28 -14.28
CA LEU A 307 0.16 -12.48 -15.19
C LEU A 307 0.65 -13.94 -15.19
N ILE A 308 0.70 -14.57 -14.01
CA ILE A 308 1.02 -16.00 -13.89
C ILE A 308 0.01 -16.84 -14.67
N GLN A 309 -1.29 -16.56 -14.52
CA GLN A 309 -2.36 -17.26 -15.24
C GLN A 309 -2.23 -17.12 -16.76
N ILE A 310 -1.88 -15.92 -17.27
CA ILE A 310 -1.64 -15.65 -18.68
C ILE A 310 -0.42 -16.43 -19.18
N GLU A 311 0.70 -16.38 -18.44
CA GLU A 311 1.96 -17.01 -18.84
C GLU A 311 1.85 -18.54 -18.84
N ILE A 312 1.14 -19.12 -17.88
CA ILE A 312 0.79 -20.55 -17.87
C ILE A 312 0.06 -20.89 -19.18
N GLY A 313 -0.85 -20.04 -19.68
CA GLY A 313 -1.56 -20.25 -20.94
C GLY A 313 -0.68 -20.21 -22.19
N ASN A 314 0.43 -19.47 -22.12
CA ASN A 314 1.35 -19.26 -23.25
C ASN A 314 2.51 -20.26 -23.28
N PHE A 315 2.68 -21.08 -22.26
CA PHE A 315 3.82 -21.98 -22.14
C PHE A 315 3.75 -23.10 -23.19
N ARG A 316 4.68 -23.09 -24.15
CA ARG A 316 4.65 -23.95 -25.35
C ARG A 316 4.67 -25.44 -25.08
N LYS A 317 5.38 -25.91 -24.04
CA LYS A 317 5.46 -27.35 -23.65
C LYS A 317 4.13 -27.94 -23.19
N ILE A 318 3.17 -27.09 -22.87
CA ILE A 318 1.88 -27.45 -22.29
C ILE A 318 0.87 -27.96 -23.32
N LYS A 319 1.03 -27.55 -24.60
CA LYS A 319 0.05 -27.90 -25.63
C LYS A 319 -0.09 -29.42 -25.88
N GLU A 320 0.91 -30.22 -25.45
CA GLU A 320 0.92 -31.66 -25.70
C GLU A 320 0.44 -32.53 -24.51
N THR A 321 0.62 -32.06 -23.26
CA THR A 321 0.39 -32.91 -22.08
C THR A 321 -0.63 -32.36 -21.06
N ASN A 322 -1.09 -31.12 -21.17
CA ASN A 322 -1.93 -30.40 -20.19
C ASN A 322 -1.40 -30.44 -18.73
N LYS A 323 -0.09 -30.72 -18.54
CA LYS A 323 0.56 -30.87 -17.23
C LYS A 323 1.73 -29.91 -17.08
N LEU A 324 1.79 -29.20 -15.95
CA LEU A 324 2.86 -28.29 -15.61
C LEU A 324 3.62 -28.79 -14.39
N LYS A 325 4.95 -28.92 -14.50
CA LYS A 325 5.80 -29.25 -13.36
C LYS A 325 5.91 -28.09 -12.39
N ASN A 326 6.03 -28.38 -11.08
CA ASN A 326 6.29 -27.37 -10.05
C ASN A 326 7.54 -26.51 -10.36
N GLU A 327 8.64 -27.12 -10.84
CA GLU A 327 9.86 -26.39 -11.22
C GLU A 327 9.62 -25.36 -12.35
N ASP A 328 8.79 -25.71 -13.34
CA ASP A 328 8.46 -24.80 -14.43
C ASP A 328 7.54 -23.66 -13.95
N LEU A 329 6.61 -23.96 -13.03
CA LEU A 329 5.77 -22.94 -12.38
C LEU A 329 6.63 -21.95 -11.54
N ILE A 330 7.59 -22.45 -10.78
CA ILE A 330 8.54 -21.63 -10.04
C ILE A 330 9.30 -20.67 -10.98
N LYS A 331 9.78 -21.16 -12.13
CA LYS A 331 10.46 -20.32 -13.15
C LYS A 331 9.53 -19.25 -13.73
N ILE A 332 8.25 -19.58 -13.96
CA ILE A 332 7.25 -18.61 -14.41
C ILE A 332 7.06 -17.51 -13.36
N ILE A 333 6.90 -17.88 -12.09
CA ILE A 333 6.75 -16.93 -10.98
C ILE A 333 7.97 -16.02 -10.88
N GLN A 334 9.18 -16.57 -10.92
CA GLN A 334 10.43 -15.80 -10.89
C GLN A 334 10.50 -14.78 -12.04
N LYS A 335 10.24 -15.24 -13.28
CA LYS A 335 10.24 -14.37 -14.47
C LYS A 335 9.28 -13.20 -14.30
N ILE A 336 8.03 -13.47 -13.94
CA ILE A 336 7.00 -12.43 -13.77
C ILE A 336 7.37 -11.46 -12.66
N THR A 337 7.88 -11.95 -11.52
CA THR A 337 8.30 -11.09 -10.41
C THR A 337 9.44 -10.15 -10.83
N ARG A 338 10.41 -10.62 -11.61
CA ARG A 338 11.48 -9.80 -12.17
C ARG A 338 10.93 -8.75 -13.13
N ASP A 339 10.08 -9.16 -14.07
CA ASP A 339 9.47 -8.25 -15.06
C ASP A 339 8.66 -7.13 -14.38
N ILE A 340 7.87 -7.44 -13.35
CA ILE A 340 7.12 -6.44 -12.58
C ILE A 340 8.07 -5.50 -11.83
N THR A 341 9.06 -6.06 -11.14
CA THR A 341 10.04 -5.26 -10.38
C THR A 341 10.82 -4.29 -11.28
N GLU A 342 11.19 -4.75 -12.47
CA GLU A 342 11.86 -3.92 -13.47
C GLU A 342 10.93 -2.84 -14.03
N ASN A 343 9.67 -3.20 -14.35
CA ASN A 343 8.68 -2.23 -14.83
C ASN A 343 8.39 -1.14 -13.79
N GLU A 344 8.28 -1.50 -12.52
CA GLU A 344 8.12 -0.53 -11.43
C GLU A 344 9.33 0.39 -11.31
N ARG A 345 10.54 -0.14 -11.40
CA ARG A 345 11.78 0.66 -11.39
C ARG A 345 11.84 1.61 -12.58
N ARG A 346 11.45 1.14 -13.79
CA ARG A 346 11.37 1.98 -14.99
C ARG A 346 10.37 3.13 -14.80
N GLY A 347 9.17 2.82 -14.31
CA GLY A 347 8.13 3.80 -14.02
C GLY A 347 8.59 4.85 -13.01
N TYR A 348 9.24 4.42 -11.92
CA TYR A 348 9.82 5.33 -10.94
C TYR A 348 10.87 6.25 -11.55
N THR A 349 11.85 5.69 -12.28
CA THR A 349 12.93 6.46 -12.90
C THR A 349 12.37 7.48 -13.91
N TYR A 350 11.41 7.08 -14.74
CA TYR A 350 10.72 7.98 -15.67
C TYR A 350 10.06 9.16 -14.94
N ASN A 351 9.26 8.88 -13.91
CA ASN A 351 8.56 9.90 -13.15
C ASN A 351 9.51 10.83 -12.38
N MET A 352 10.61 10.29 -11.84
CA MET A 352 11.62 11.12 -11.18
C MET A 352 12.35 12.01 -12.18
N LEU A 353 12.70 11.50 -13.35
CA LEU A 353 13.30 12.33 -14.40
C LEU A 353 12.36 13.43 -14.90
N LEU A 354 11.05 13.20 -14.92
CA LEU A 354 10.08 14.27 -15.22
C LEU A 354 10.18 15.44 -14.25
N LYS A 355 10.35 15.14 -12.96
CA LYS A 355 10.46 16.14 -11.88
C LYS A 355 11.84 16.80 -11.79
N CYS A 356 12.87 16.21 -12.35
CA CYS A 356 14.22 16.76 -12.37
C CYS A 356 14.28 18.06 -13.18
N THR A 357 15.11 18.99 -12.72
CA THR A 357 15.44 20.20 -13.48
C THR A 357 16.12 19.87 -14.79
N LYS A 358 16.09 20.80 -15.74
CA LYS A 358 16.80 20.66 -17.01
C LYS A 358 18.26 20.24 -16.81
N PHE A 359 18.91 20.82 -15.84
CA PHE A 359 20.29 20.59 -15.48
C PHE A 359 20.57 19.16 -14.97
N GLN A 360 19.73 18.70 -14.01
CA GLN A 360 19.85 17.34 -13.49
C GLN A 360 19.59 16.28 -14.57
N LYS A 361 18.64 16.53 -15.50
CA LYS A 361 18.40 15.66 -16.67
C LYS A 361 19.64 15.60 -17.56
N THR A 362 20.25 16.76 -17.84
CA THR A 362 21.44 16.83 -18.67
C THR A 362 22.61 16.06 -18.04
N LEU A 363 22.84 16.21 -16.73
CA LEU A 363 23.88 15.44 -16.03
C LEU A 363 23.59 13.95 -16.03
N PHE A 364 22.33 13.54 -15.83
CA PHE A 364 21.93 12.13 -15.89
C PHE A 364 22.21 11.53 -17.27
N ILE A 365 21.84 12.22 -18.35
CA ILE A 365 22.14 11.80 -19.73
C ILE A 365 23.65 11.74 -19.96
N GLY A 366 24.41 12.74 -19.47
CA GLY A 366 25.87 12.76 -19.55
C GLY A 366 26.52 11.59 -18.82
N LEU A 367 26.04 11.24 -17.62
CA LEU A 367 26.50 10.07 -16.87
C LEU A 367 26.17 8.78 -17.63
N THR A 368 24.95 8.69 -18.19
CA THR A 368 24.53 7.54 -19.00
C THR A 368 25.46 7.37 -20.23
N SER A 369 25.83 8.46 -20.90
CA SER A 369 26.79 8.43 -22.00
C SER A 369 28.18 7.99 -21.54
N CYS A 370 28.64 8.46 -20.39
CA CYS A 370 29.91 8.06 -19.81
C CYS A 370 29.96 6.55 -19.50
N VAL A 371 28.91 6.01 -18.86
CA VAL A 371 28.79 4.58 -18.58
C VAL A 371 28.75 3.75 -19.86
N SER A 372 28.02 4.20 -20.89
CA SER A 372 27.93 3.47 -22.17
C SER A 372 29.23 3.33 -22.92
N ASN A 373 30.13 4.32 -22.74
CA ASN A 373 31.38 4.40 -23.52
C ASN A 373 32.58 3.83 -22.78
N TYR A 374 32.52 3.70 -21.44
CA TYR A 374 33.72 3.36 -20.67
C TYR A 374 33.54 2.23 -19.69
N THR A 375 32.83 2.46 -18.59
CA THR A 375 32.69 1.48 -17.48
C THR A 375 31.41 1.70 -16.68
N ASP A 376 30.92 0.65 -16.00
CA ASP A 376 29.77 0.73 -15.11
C ASP A 376 30.01 1.58 -13.85
N LYS A 377 31.29 1.80 -13.50
CA LYS A 377 31.73 2.62 -12.37
C LYS A 377 32.45 3.85 -12.87
N VAL A 378 31.96 5.02 -12.55
CA VAL A 378 32.50 6.30 -13.07
C VAL A 378 32.96 7.18 -11.92
N GLU A 379 34.22 7.57 -11.92
CA GLU A 379 34.77 8.56 -10.99
C GLU A 379 34.30 9.99 -11.35
N LEU A 380 34.26 10.88 -10.36
CA LEU A 380 33.85 12.28 -10.55
C LEU A 380 34.70 13.01 -11.58
N THR A 381 36.02 12.87 -11.48
CA THR A 381 36.97 13.53 -12.40
C THR A 381 36.82 13.02 -13.83
N HIS A 382 36.67 11.70 -13.98
CA HIS A 382 36.45 11.08 -15.28
C HIS A 382 35.14 11.54 -15.90
N PHE A 383 34.03 11.51 -15.10
CA PHE A 383 32.73 12.00 -15.54
C PHE A 383 32.79 13.49 -15.94
N TYR A 384 33.40 14.33 -15.11
CA TYR A 384 33.50 15.76 -15.36
C TYR A 384 34.27 16.06 -16.68
N ASN A 385 35.37 15.36 -16.92
CA ASN A 385 36.16 15.50 -18.15
C ASN A 385 35.37 15.01 -19.38
N HIS A 386 34.63 13.91 -19.26
CA HIS A 386 33.74 13.42 -20.31
C HIS A 386 32.63 14.42 -20.59
N PHE A 387 31.94 14.87 -19.53
CA PHE A 387 30.84 15.82 -19.62
C PHE A 387 31.27 17.15 -20.26
N LYS A 388 32.45 17.62 -19.93
CA LYS A 388 33.06 18.82 -20.55
C LYS A 388 33.23 18.69 -22.05
N LYS A 389 33.53 17.49 -22.54
CA LYS A 389 33.69 17.23 -23.98
C LYS A 389 32.36 17.19 -24.72
N ILE A 390 31.33 16.55 -24.14
CA ILE A 390 30.05 16.35 -24.80
C ILE A 390 29.07 17.50 -24.62
N ALA A 391 29.24 18.30 -23.58
CA ALA A 391 28.35 19.41 -23.22
C ALA A 391 29.11 20.72 -22.99
N PRO A 392 29.99 21.18 -23.94
CA PRO A 392 30.84 22.35 -23.75
C PRO A 392 30.05 23.64 -23.49
N LYS A 393 28.82 23.75 -23.99
CA LYS A 393 27.98 24.92 -23.78
C LYS A 393 27.62 25.14 -22.31
N TYR A 394 27.54 24.09 -21.53
CA TYR A 394 27.23 24.18 -20.10
C TYR A 394 28.43 24.55 -19.24
N ILE A 395 29.63 24.42 -19.79
CA ILE A 395 30.90 24.64 -19.07
C ILE A 395 31.63 25.93 -19.51
N ALA A 396 31.33 26.43 -20.72
CA ALA A 396 32.22 27.38 -21.41
C ALA A 396 31.68 28.81 -21.62
N LYS A 397 30.56 29.23 -21.06
CA LYS A 397 30.02 30.58 -21.25
C LYS A 397 29.96 31.39 -19.96
N GLY A 398 30.94 32.24 -19.77
CA GLY A 398 30.90 33.33 -18.82
C GLY A 398 32.06 33.37 -17.83
N LYS A 399 32.32 34.53 -17.24
CA LYS A 399 33.33 34.77 -16.19
C LYS A 399 33.09 33.98 -14.88
N ARG A 400 32.04 33.17 -14.80
CA ARG A 400 31.81 32.13 -13.80
C ARG A 400 31.42 30.88 -14.59
N SER A 401 32.22 29.82 -14.48
CA SER A 401 31.87 28.52 -15.02
C SER A 401 30.57 28.08 -14.30
N ASP A 402 29.45 28.05 -15.02
CA ASP A 402 28.17 27.60 -14.48
C ASP A 402 28.24 26.15 -13.97
N PHE A 403 29.39 25.48 -14.16
CA PHE A 403 29.67 24.10 -13.82
C PHE A 403 31.02 23.92 -13.16
N ASP A 404 31.14 24.39 -11.94
CA ASP A 404 32.22 24.00 -11.06
C ASP A 404 32.07 22.51 -10.69
N LEU A 405 33.19 21.82 -10.53
CA LEU A 405 33.24 20.41 -10.08
C LEU A 405 32.41 20.17 -8.81
N ILE A 406 32.40 21.14 -7.88
CA ILE A 406 31.65 21.11 -6.64
C ILE A 406 30.15 21.12 -6.93
N LEU A 407 29.69 21.93 -7.87
CA LEU A 407 28.27 22.01 -8.24
C LEU A 407 27.82 20.73 -8.94
N VAL A 408 28.63 20.17 -9.82
CA VAL A 408 28.39 18.89 -10.48
C VAL A 408 28.28 17.77 -9.43
N GLN A 409 29.18 17.74 -8.46
CA GLN A 409 29.14 16.78 -7.36
C GLN A 409 27.83 16.91 -6.58
N LYS A 410 27.41 18.13 -6.20
CA LYS A 410 26.16 18.38 -5.47
C LYS A 410 24.95 17.84 -6.25
N PHE A 411 24.86 18.11 -7.54
CA PHE A 411 23.75 17.61 -8.34
C PHE A 411 23.77 16.09 -8.56
N LEU A 412 24.95 15.46 -8.57
CA LEU A 412 25.05 14.00 -8.55
C LEU A 412 24.59 13.44 -7.20
N GLU A 413 24.86 14.12 -6.10
CA GLU A 413 24.31 13.78 -4.78
C GLU A 413 22.78 13.92 -4.77
N ASP A 414 22.22 14.97 -5.40
CA ASP A 414 20.76 15.11 -5.57
C ASP A 414 20.17 13.94 -6.39
N LEU A 415 20.81 13.55 -7.49
CA LEU A 415 20.38 12.39 -8.28
C LEU A 415 20.45 11.07 -7.47
N ASN A 416 21.43 10.95 -6.58
CA ASN A 416 21.51 9.82 -5.65
C ASN A 416 20.37 9.86 -4.64
N ASN A 417 20.05 11.01 -4.07
CA ASN A 417 18.91 11.20 -3.15
C ASN A 417 17.57 10.89 -3.84
N CYS A 418 17.47 11.21 -5.13
CA CYS A 418 16.34 10.81 -5.97
C CYS A 418 16.39 9.33 -6.39
N ASN A 419 17.34 8.55 -5.91
CA ASN A 419 17.50 7.12 -6.21
C ASN A 419 17.66 6.79 -7.72
N LEU A 420 18.13 7.74 -8.52
CA LEU A 420 18.39 7.56 -9.94
C LEU A 420 19.78 6.97 -10.19
N ILE A 421 20.73 7.31 -9.34
CA ILE A 421 22.10 6.78 -9.35
C ILE A 421 22.46 6.24 -7.97
N SER A 422 23.59 5.56 -7.83
CA SER A 422 24.19 5.20 -6.55
C SER A 422 25.60 5.73 -6.45
N ILE A 423 25.96 6.20 -5.26
CA ILE A 423 27.32 6.61 -4.92
C ILE A 423 27.89 5.54 -4.00
N LYS A 424 29.05 4.99 -4.36
CA LYS A 424 29.78 4.00 -3.57
C LYS A 424 31.18 4.50 -3.31
N ASN A 425 31.75 4.14 -2.18
CA ASN A 425 33.18 4.33 -1.92
C ASN A 425 33.93 3.11 -2.43
N ASP A 426 34.80 3.33 -3.40
CA ASP A 426 35.71 2.31 -3.94
C ASP A 426 37.09 2.54 -3.32
N GLU A 427 37.77 1.49 -2.86
CA GLU A 427 39.06 1.60 -2.19
C GLU A 427 40.15 2.23 -3.09
N LYS A 428 40.06 2.00 -4.40
CA LYS A 428 41.04 2.48 -5.39
C LYS A 428 40.68 3.84 -5.97
N TYR A 429 39.38 4.10 -6.16
CA TYR A 429 38.92 5.25 -6.95
C TYR A 429 38.14 6.30 -6.13
N GLY A 430 38.00 6.09 -4.81
CA GLY A 430 37.23 6.99 -3.97
C GLY A 430 35.72 6.90 -4.25
N LYS A 431 35.05 8.06 -4.37
CA LYS A 431 33.61 8.07 -4.71
C LYS A 431 33.40 7.71 -6.18
N VAL A 432 32.65 6.63 -6.42
CA VAL A 432 32.23 6.18 -7.76
C VAL A 432 30.72 6.26 -7.92
N TYR A 433 30.30 6.64 -9.12
CA TYR A 433 28.91 6.85 -9.50
C TYR A 433 28.45 5.73 -10.42
N GLN A 434 27.28 5.16 -10.14
CA GLN A 434 26.70 4.07 -10.90
C GLN A 434 25.23 4.35 -11.21
N LEU A 435 24.76 3.94 -12.37
CA LEU A 435 23.33 3.96 -12.71
C LEU A 435 22.58 2.89 -11.90
N LYS A 436 21.38 3.20 -11.42
CA LYS A 436 20.52 2.26 -10.69
C LYS A 436 19.81 1.27 -11.59
N LEU A 437 19.59 1.62 -12.85
CA LEU A 437 19.01 0.75 -13.86
C LEU A 437 20.08 0.32 -14.87
N PRO A 438 19.91 -0.85 -15.50
CA PRO A 438 20.71 -1.25 -16.65
C PRO A 438 20.64 -0.22 -17.78
N LEU A 439 21.73 -0.06 -18.49
CA LEU A 439 21.85 0.93 -19.58
C LEU A 439 20.76 0.78 -20.65
N CYS A 440 20.41 -0.47 -21.01
CA CYS A 440 19.35 -0.76 -21.98
C CYS A 440 17.98 -0.21 -21.55
N GLU A 441 17.69 -0.25 -20.26
CA GLU A 441 16.43 0.26 -19.70
C GLU A 441 16.40 1.79 -19.67
N ILE A 442 17.51 2.41 -19.31
CA ILE A 442 17.62 3.87 -19.33
C ILE A 442 17.46 4.39 -20.77
N LYS A 443 18.05 3.70 -21.76
CA LYS A 443 17.87 4.04 -23.18
C LYS A 443 16.39 4.00 -23.60
N LYS A 444 15.62 3.01 -23.14
CA LYS A 444 14.18 2.93 -23.41
C LYS A 444 13.43 4.12 -22.78
N ILE A 445 13.74 4.44 -21.52
CA ILE A 445 13.14 5.59 -20.82
C ILE A 445 13.43 6.91 -21.56
N LEU A 446 14.68 7.15 -21.91
CA LEU A 446 15.09 8.38 -22.61
C LEU A 446 14.45 8.48 -24.00
N ARG A 447 14.34 7.37 -24.75
CA ARG A 447 13.61 7.34 -26.03
C ARG A 447 12.15 7.73 -25.85
N LYS A 448 11.47 7.16 -24.87
CA LYS A 448 10.07 7.51 -24.54
C LYS A 448 9.93 8.98 -24.15
N MET A 449 10.90 9.54 -23.40
CA MET A 449 10.90 10.98 -23.08
C MET A 449 11.12 11.84 -24.33
N LYS A 450 11.97 11.43 -25.28
CA LYS A 450 12.17 12.09 -26.57
C LYS A 450 10.88 12.09 -27.40
N GLU A 451 10.24 10.92 -27.54
CA GLU A 451 8.95 10.76 -28.27
C GLU A 451 7.86 11.66 -27.69
N ASN A 452 7.81 11.79 -26.38
CA ASN A 452 6.85 12.64 -25.66
C ASN A 452 7.27 14.14 -25.62
N LYS A 453 8.33 14.54 -26.34
CA LYS A 453 8.84 15.93 -26.39
C LYS A 453 9.20 16.53 -25.01
N LEU A 454 9.66 15.69 -24.09
CA LEU A 454 10.03 16.06 -22.71
C LEU A 454 11.51 16.39 -22.54
N LEU A 455 12.29 16.24 -23.61
CA LEU A 455 13.70 16.57 -23.71
C LEU A 455 13.88 17.69 -24.74
N ASP A 456 14.79 18.63 -24.46
CA ASP A 456 15.14 19.67 -25.43
C ASP A 456 16.18 19.17 -26.48
N ASP A 457 16.38 19.96 -27.53
CA ASP A 457 17.27 19.60 -28.64
C ASP A 457 18.72 19.35 -28.20
N GLU A 458 19.17 20.02 -27.12
CA GLU A 458 20.51 19.82 -26.58
C GLU A 458 20.63 18.48 -25.86
N MET A 459 19.62 18.11 -25.07
CA MET A 459 19.54 16.79 -24.41
C MET A 459 19.45 15.66 -25.44
N ILE A 460 18.69 15.88 -26.52
CA ILE A 460 18.58 14.91 -27.62
C ILE A 460 19.95 14.70 -28.28
N LYS A 461 20.69 15.77 -28.56
CA LYS A 461 22.06 15.67 -29.08
C LYS A 461 23.02 14.93 -28.12
N LEU A 462 22.86 15.12 -26.82
CA LEU A 462 23.63 14.37 -25.83
C LEU A 462 23.30 12.88 -25.81
N MET A 463 22.03 12.52 -26.06
CA MET A 463 21.64 11.14 -26.18
C MET A 463 22.30 10.40 -27.34
N ASP A 464 22.61 11.09 -28.43
CA ASP A 464 23.30 10.51 -29.60
C ASP A 464 24.71 10.03 -29.25
N ASN A 465 25.31 10.49 -28.15
CA ASN A 465 26.57 9.99 -27.60
C ASN A 465 26.45 8.72 -26.77
N ILE A 466 25.22 8.21 -26.54
CA ILE A 466 24.99 6.98 -25.79
C ILE A 466 25.06 5.80 -26.78
N ARG A 467 26.14 5.04 -26.76
CA ARG A 467 26.38 3.86 -27.61
C ARG A 467 25.57 2.63 -27.18
#